data_627ff7f66eb1a85544aa30355b381fa4
#
_entry.id   627ff7f66eb1a85544aa30355b381fa4
#
_cell.length_a   1.000
_cell.length_b   1.000
_cell.length_c   1.000
_cell.angle_alpha   90.00
_cell.angle_beta   90.00
_cell.angle_gamma   90.00
#
_symmetry.space_group_name_H-M   'P 1'
#
loop_
_entity.id
_entity.type
_entity.pdbx_description
1 polymer ?
#
loop_
_entity_poly.entity_id
_entity_poly.type
_entity_poly.pdbx_seq_one_letter_code
_entity_poly.pdbx_strand_id
1 'polypeptide(L)'
;MPLVLRRAQGHRPGDWGPDDYDVFDGERDVGRIFRINAATEVWWWGVGFQLTGRKSHGTADSLDAAKAAFTAEYERWQRERS
;
A
#
# COMPACT_ATOMS: atom_id res chain seq x y z
N MET A 1 1.41 13.02 -8.80
CA MET A 1 2.05 11.85 -9.43
C MET A 1 1.21 10.62 -9.16
N PRO A 2 0.83 9.89 -10.20
CA PRO A 2 0.05 8.69 -9.99
C PRO A 2 0.90 7.60 -9.35
N LEU A 3 0.30 6.91 -8.42
CA LEU A 3 0.91 5.75 -7.80
C LEU A 3 0.59 4.51 -8.64
N VAL A 4 1.52 3.59 -8.69
CA VAL A 4 1.37 2.35 -9.46
C VAL A 4 1.45 1.18 -8.50
N LEU A 5 0.48 0.26 -8.61
CA LEU A 5 0.50 -0.98 -7.87
C LEU A 5 1.13 -2.06 -8.74
N ARG A 6 2.10 -2.77 -8.16
CA ARG A 6 2.70 -3.94 -8.80
C ARG A 6 2.51 -5.14 -7.90
N ARG A 7 2.18 -6.27 -8.48
CA ARG A 7 2.09 -7.49 -7.70
C ARG A 7 3.41 -7.75 -7.02
N ALA A 8 3.33 -7.98 -5.72
CA ALA A 8 4.50 -8.40 -4.97
C ALA A 8 4.94 -9.76 -5.48
N GLN A 9 6.17 -9.85 -5.98
CA GLN A 9 6.66 -11.07 -6.58
C GLN A 9 7.81 -11.65 -5.80
N GLY A 10 7.69 -12.91 -5.55
CA GLY A 10 8.75 -13.86 -5.51
C GLY A 10 9.97 -13.60 -4.65
N HIS A 11 9.97 -12.69 -3.72
CA HIS A 11 11.07 -12.60 -2.78
C HIS A 11 11.01 -13.76 -1.80
N ARG A 12 9.82 -14.24 -1.55
CA ARG A 12 9.57 -15.37 -0.63
C ARG A 12 8.45 -16.22 -1.19
N PRO A 13 8.79 -17.23 -1.98
CA PRO A 13 7.77 -18.10 -2.56
C PRO A 13 6.87 -18.67 -1.47
N GLY A 14 5.57 -18.57 -1.70
CA GLY A 14 4.58 -19.06 -0.77
C GLY A 14 4.09 -18.04 0.25
N ASP A 15 4.82 -16.94 0.44
CA ASP A 15 4.40 -15.90 1.39
C ASP A 15 3.46 -14.88 0.76
N TRP A 16 3.50 -14.74 -0.54
CA TRP A 16 2.74 -13.72 -1.24
C TRP A 16 1.51 -14.32 -1.91
N GLY A 17 0.35 -13.83 -1.55
CA GLY A 17 -0.87 -14.21 -2.24
C GLY A 17 -1.04 -13.42 -3.52
N PRO A 18 -2.04 -13.79 -4.34
CA PRO A 18 -2.32 -13.07 -5.59
C PRO A 18 -2.84 -11.66 -5.35
N ASP A 19 -3.26 -11.35 -4.14
CA ASP A 19 -3.83 -10.04 -3.79
C ASP A 19 -2.88 -9.22 -2.92
N ASP A 20 -1.58 -9.33 -3.19
CA ASP A 20 -0.55 -8.62 -2.47
C ASP A 20 0.17 -7.69 -3.45
N TYR A 21 0.22 -6.41 -3.12
CA TYR A 21 0.77 -5.39 -4.03
C TYR A 21 1.77 -4.50 -3.32
N ASP A 22 2.85 -4.18 -4.03
CA ASP A 22 3.73 -3.09 -3.65
C ASP A 22 3.27 -1.82 -4.36
N VAL A 23 3.36 -0.69 -3.69
CA VAL A 23 2.95 0.60 -4.25
C VAL A 23 4.20 1.38 -4.60
N PHE A 24 4.24 1.91 -5.82
CA PHE A 24 5.39 2.65 -6.34
C PHE A 24 4.99 4.05 -6.75
N ASP A 25 5.88 4.99 -6.46
CA ASP A 25 5.84 6.34 -7.03
C ASP A 25 7.06 6.42 -7.95
N GLY A 26 6.82 6.21 -9.24
CA GLY A 26 7.92 6.01 -10.19
C GLY A 26 8.64 4.70 -9.88
N GLU A 27 9.93 4.78 -9.56
CA GLU A 27 10.72 3.59 -9.20
C GLU A 27 10.86 3.41 -7.70
N ARG A 28 10.25 4.29 -6.92
CA ARG A 28 10.38 4.27 -5.47
C ARG A 28 9.26 3.45 -4.85
N ASP A 29 9.62 2.46 -4.07
CA ASP A 29 8.67 1.68 -3.29
C ASP A 29 8.21 2.54 -2.10
N VAL A 30 6.93 2.87 -2.07
CA VAL A 30 6.40 3.77 -1.03
C VAL A 30 5.45 3.07 -0.07
N GLY A 31 5.15 1.80 -0.26
CA GLY A 31 4.31 1.08 0.68
C GLY A 31 3.71 -0.19 0.11
N ARG A 32 2.67 -0.67 0.77
CA ARG A 32 2.02 -1.94 0.44
C ARG A 32 0.51 -1.87 0.59
N ILE A 33 -0.17 -2.68 -0.19
CA ILE A 33 -1.60 -2.95 -0.03
C ILE A 33 -1.79 -4.45 -0.22
N PHE A 34 -2.48 -5.12 0.71
CA PHE A 34 -2.75 -6.54 0.54
C PHE A 34 -4.08 -6.91 1.20
N ARG A 35 -4.67 -7.99 0.71
CA ARG A 35 -5.91 -8.52 1.29
C ARG A 35 -5.57 -9.34 2.52
N ILE A 36 -6.20 -8.98 3.65
CA ILE A 36 -5.93 -9.64 4.93
C ILE A 36 -6.47 -11.06 4.94
N ASN A 37 -7.66 -11.26 4.38
CA ASN A 37 -8.34 -12.53 4.46
C ASN A 37 -9.05 -12.82 3.14
N ALA A 38 -8.76 -13.98 2.55
CA ALA A 38 -9.36 -14.37 1.27
C ALA A 38 -10.89 -14.55 1.37
N ALA A 39 -11.41 -14.81 2.55
CA ALA A 39 -12.85 -15.01 2.75
C ALA A 39 -13.62 -13.70 2.89
N THR A 40 -12.94 -12.60 3.14
CA THR A 40 -13.58 -11.29 3.30
C THR A 40 -12.84 -10.26 2.47
N GLU A 41 -13.57 -9.21 2.06
CA GLU A 41 -13.00 -8.11 1.30
C GLU A 41 -12.42 -7.06 2.25
N VAL A 42 -11.45 -7.46 3.06
CA VAL A 42 -10.76 -6.52 3.95
C VAL A 42 -9.32 -6.37 3.46
N TRP A 43 -8.95 -5.15 3.16
CA TRP A 43 -7.63 -4.81 2.62
C TRP A 43 -6.85 -3.98 3.61
N TRP A 44 -5.59 -4.33 3.78
CA TRP A 44 -4.66 -3.53 4.58
C TRP A 44 -3.84 -2.64 3.63
N TRP A 45 -3.63 -1.41 4.04
CA TRP A 45 -2.75 -0.50 3.30
C TRP A 45 -1.80 0.17 4.29
N GLY A 46 -0.60 0.46 3.82
CA GLY A 46 0.36 1.16 4.66
C GLY A 46 1.39 1.89 3.84
N VAL A 47 1.61 3.16 4.15
CA VAL A 47 2.70 3.96 3.60
C VAL A 47 3.97 3.58 4.36
N GLY A 48 5.09 3.43 3.65
CA GLY A 48 6.32 2.92 4.22
C GLY A 48 6.81 3.70 5.43
N PHE A 49 7.12 2.99 6.49
CA PHE A 49 7.59 3.60 7.73
C PHE A 49 8.90 4.36 7.53
N GLN A 50 9.83 3.78 6.76
CA GLN A 50 11.11 4.44 6.54
C GLN A 50 10.95 5.71 5.70
N LEU A 51 9.82 5.86 5.01
CA LEU A 51 9.54 7.05 4.22
C LEU A 51 9.00 8.17 5.10
N THR A 52 8.01 7.85 5.93
CA THR A 52 7.26 8.85 6.70
C THR A 52 7.77 9.05 8.12
N GLY A 53 8.52 8.08 8.65
CA GLY A 53 8.97 8.10 10.03
C GLY A 53 7.86 7.85 11.03
N ARG A 54 6.69 7.46 10.56
CA ARG A 54 5.55 7.18 11.43
C ARG A 54 4.70 6.07 10.82
N LYS A 55 3.82 5.51 11.63
CA LYS A 55 2.90 4.47 11.18
C LYS A 55 1.72 5.12 10.48
N SER A 56 1.63 4.95 9.17
CA SER A 56 0.54 5.47 8.35
C SER A 56 -0.11 4.30 7.64
N HIS A 57 -1.07 3.66 8.31
CA HIS A 57 -1.73 2.48 7.77
C HIS A 57 -3.18 2.40 8.23
N GLY A 58 -3.92 1.51 7.60
CA GLY A 58 -5.30 1.26 7.96
C GLY A 58 -5.86 0.09 7.18
N THR A 59 -7.17 -0.07 7.27
CA THR A 59 -7.89 -1.11 6.54
C THR A 59 -9.02 -0.49 5.72
N ALA A 60 -9.46 -1.21 4.70
CA ALA A 60 -10.53 -0.74 3.82
C ALA A 60 -11.35 -1.92 3.32
N ASP A 61 -12.56 -1.64 2.84
CA ASP A 61 -13.52 -2.66 2.42
C ASP A 61 -13.27 -3.19 1.02
N SER A 62 -12.41 -2.54 0.26
CA SER A 62 -12.12 -2.95 -1.11
C SER A 62 -10.72 -2.46 -1.50
N LEU A 63 -10.20 -3.02 -2.58
CA LEU A 63 -8.92 -2.57 -3.12
C LEU A 63 -8.98 -1.10 -3.52
N ASP A 64 -10.08 -0.68 -4.15
CA ASP A 64 -10.22 0.72 -4.55
C ASP A 64 -10.23 1.66 -3.35
N ALA A 65 -10.93 1.28 -2.28
CA ALA A 65 -10.94 2.08 -1.06
C ALA A 65 -9.55 2.13 -0.41
N ALA A 66 -8.83 1.01 -0.43
CA ALA A 66 -7.47 0.96 0.10
C ALA A 66 -6.53 1.85 -0.71
N LYS A 67 -6.66 1.83 -2.03
CA LYS A 67 -5.86 2.71 -2.91
C LYS A 67 -6.14 4.18 -2.63
N ALA A 68 -7.42 4.53 -2.45
CA ALA A 68 -7.79 5.90 -2.17
C ALA A 68 -7.25 6.37 -0.82
N ALA A 69 -7.36 5.52 0.20
CA ALA A 69 -6.84 5.84 1.53
C ALA A 69 -5.31 5.99 1.51
N PHE A 70 -4.63 5.08 0.83
CA PHE A 70 -3.18 5.14 0.68
C PHE A 70 -2.76 6.45 -0.01
N THR A 71 -3.40 6.77 -1.12
CA THR A 71 -3.08 7.96 -1.89
C THR A 71 -3.27 9.21 -1.04
N ALA A 72 -4.39 9.30 -0.31
CA ALA A 72 -4.67 10.46 0.54
C ALA A 72 -3.59 10.63 1.61
N GLU A 73 -3.18 9.54 2.25
CA GLU A 73 -2.15 9.59 3.29
C GLU A 73 -0.79 9.96 2.72
N TYR A 74 -0.44 9.39 1.58
CA TYR A 74 0.83 9.67 0.93
C TYR A 74 0.91 11.15 0.50
N GLU A 75 -0.17 11.68 -0.09
CA GLU A 75 -0.23 13.08 -0.50
C GLU A 75 -0.16 14.02 0.70
N ARG A 76 -0.83 13.66 1.78
CA ARG A 76 -0.77 14.42 3.02
C ARG A 76 0.66 14.48 3.55
N TRP A 77 1.37 13.37 3.55
CA TRP A 77 2.76 13.32 3.97
C TRP A 77 3.64 14.21 3.08
N GLN A 78 3.41 14.16 1.77
CA GLN A 78 4.16 15.01 0.85
C GLN A 78 3.94 16.49 1.15
N ARG A 79 2.71 16.87 1.44
CA ARG A 79 2.40 18.26 1.78
C ARG A 79 3.05 18.68 3.09
N GLU A 80 3.08 17.80 4.06
CA GLU A 80 3.66 18.10 5.37
C GLU A 80 5.16 18.32 5.31
N ARG A 81 5.82 17.69 4.38
CA ARG A 81 7.27 17.80 4.28
C ARG A 81 7.72 18.92 3.33
N SER A 82 6.81 19.54 2.64
CA SER A 82 7.14 20.61 1.68
C SER A 82 7.42 21.93 2.38
#